data_55e5d1d729be122aa8da4b088f90d03e
#
_entry.id   55e5d1d729be122aa8da4b088f90d03e
#
_cell.length_a   1.000
_cell.length_b   1.000
_cell.length_c   1.000
_cell.angle_alpha   90.00
_cell.angle_beta   90.00
_cell.angle_gamma   90.00
#
_symmetry.space_group_name_H-M   'P 1'
#
loop_
_entity.id
_entity.type
_entity.pdbx_description
1 polymer ?
#
loop_
_entity_poly.entity_id
_entity_poly.type
_entity_poly.pdbx_seq_one_letter_code
_entity_poly.pdbx_strand_id
1 'polypeptide(L)'
;MAMAPEQVGIGIRRFFTQQGTNPYDTVEWERRDARIQNWKDGTDAFFQPGVEFPTTWSVNATNIVAQKYFRGTLGTDGREWSLRQVIDRVADTITDWGVRDGYFTDDEEAEAFRNELKFILVHQRAAFNSPVWFNIGVPGVPQQASACFILAVEDTMDGILNWYREEGVIFKGGSGAGINLSNIRSSVEGLKGGGTASGPVSFMRGADASAGTIKSGGKTRRAAKMVILNADHPDVEEFIWCKTIEERKARALRDAGFDMDLDGKDSHSIQYQNANNSVRVTDEFMQAVVDDKEWALREVKTGEPVKTLRARELMRKISEATWECADPGMQFDTTINKWHTSPNT
;
A
#
# COMPACT_ATOMS: atom_id res chain seq x y z
N MET A 1 -31.24 -35.86 22.26
CA MET A 1 -30.05 -35.01 22.35
C MET A 1 -29.58 -34.80 20.94
N ALA A 2 -29.70 -33.61 20.37
CA ALA A 2 -29.06 -33.28 19.10
C ALA A 2 -27.54 -33.24 19.38
N MET A 3 -26.76 -34.08 18.69
CA MET A 3 -25.30 -33.99 18.73
C MET A 3 -24.93 -32.64 18.16
N ALA A 4 -24.07 -31.90 18.88
CA ALA A 4 -23.44 -30.71 18.31
C ALA A 4 -22.74 -31.11 17.00
N PRO A 5 -22.76 -30.28 15.95
CA PRO A 5 -22.04 -30.61 14.73
C PRO A 5 -20.55 -30.82 15.09
N GLU A 6 -19.98 -31.91 14.59
CA GLU A 6 -18.55 -32.18 14.72
C GLU A 6 -17.77 -30.97 14.20
N GLN A 7 -16.90 -30.41 15.03
CA GLN A 7 -16.10 -29.25 14.68
C GLN A 7 -15.05 -29.73 13.65
N VAL A 8 -15.28 -29.45 12.39
CA VAL A 8 -14.37 -29.81 11.29
C VAL A 8 -13.33 -28.70 11.20
N GLY A 9 -12.09 -29.01 11.54
CA GLY A 9 -10.97 -28.09 11.35
C GLY A 9 -10.67 -27.82 9.88
N ILE A 10 -9.76 -26.88 9.61
CA ILE A 10 -9.33 -26.54 8.23
C ILE A 10 -8.46 -27.62 7.61
N GLY A 11 -8.07 -28.66 8.36
CA GLY A 11 -7.37 -29.84 7.86
C GLY A 11 -5.90 -29.62 7.56
N ILE A 12 -5.18 -28.86 8.39
CA ILE A 12 -3.75 -28.62 8.23
C ILE A 12 -2.95 -29.90 8.45
N ARG A 13 -2.16 -30.26 7.45
CA ARG A 13 -1.23 -31.39 7.51
C ARG A 13 0.20 -30.87 7.48
N ARG A 14 1.09 -31.55 8.25
CA ARG A 14 2.52 -31.26 8.19
C ARG A 14 3.08 -31.60 6.79
N PHE A 15 3.81 -30.68 6.21
CA PHE A 15 4.49 -30.83 4.93
C PHE A 15 6.00 -30.60 5.05
N PHE A 16 6.40 -29.55 5.74
CA PHE A 16 7.81 -29.19 5.94
C PHE A 16 8.35 -29.64 7.28
N THR A 17 7.48 -29.85 8.27
CA THR A 17 7.88 -30.13 9.64
C THR A 17 7.46 -31.52 10.09
N GLN A 18 8.11 -32.02 11.13
CA GLN A 18 7.76 -33.27 11.81
C GLN A 18 7.28 -32.98 13.22
N GLN A 19 6.38 -33.81 13.75
CA GLN A 19 5.91 -33.70 15.14
C GLN A 19 7.09 -33.79 16.11
N GLY A 20 7.10 -32.93 17.12
CA GLY A 20 8.17 -32.89 18.13
C GLY A 20 9.48 -32.23 17.68
N THR A 21 9.57 -31.73 16.43
CA THR A 21 10.75 -31.02 15.95
C THR A 21 10.50 -29.51 15.91
N ASN A 22 11.41 -28.74 16.50
CA ASN A 22 11.33 -27.28 16.43
C ASN A 22 11.78 -26.81 15.03
N PRO A 23 10.96 -26.04 14.29
CA PRO A 23 11.32 -25.51 12.97
C PRO A 23 12.63 -24.73 12.94
N TYR A 24 13.00 -24.10 14.04
CA TYR A 24 14.25 -23.32 14.13
C TYR A 24 15.52 -24.16 14.20
N ASP A 25 15.40 -25.45 14.52
CA ASP A 25 16.55 -26.39 14.52
C ASP A 25 16.96 -26.82 13.10
N THR A 26 16.16 -26.45 12.10
CA THR A 26 16.43 -26.75 10.68
C THR A 26 17.38 -25.75 10.01
N VAL A 27 17.79 -24.71 10.72
CA VAL A 27 18.70 -23.65 10.24
C VAL A 27 19.81 -23.40 11.23
N GLU A 28 20.98 -23.02 10.73
CA GLU A 28 22.10 -22.57 11.54
C GLU A 28 21.95 -21.09 11.85
N TRP A 29 22.12 -20.69 13.11
CA TRP A 29 21.94 -19.33 13.60
C TRP A 29 23.30 -18.68 13.90
N GLU A 30 23.40 -17.39 13.60
CA GLU A 30 24.53 -16.56 13.96
C GLU A 30 24.12 -15.22 14.53
N ARG A 31 25.02 -14.57 15.26
CA ARG A 31 24.88 -13.17 15.67
C ARG A 31 25.75 -12.29 14.78
N ARG A 32 25.16 -11.21 14.29
CA ARG A 32 25.82 -10.25 13.43
C ARG A 32 25.32 -8.84 13.71
N ASP A 33 26.06 -7.84 13.28
CA ASP A 33 25.62 -6.45 13.41
C ASP A 33 24.73 -6.05 12.24
N ALA A 34 23.60 -5.39 12.56
CA ALA A 34 22.75 -4.75 11.56
C ALA A 34 23.13 -3.27 11.45
N ARG A 35 23.60 -2.84 10.28
CA ARG A 35 24.09 -1.49 10.04
C ARG A 35 23.63 -0.94 8.70
N ILE A 36 23.09 0.28 8.72
CA ILE A 36 22.76 1.05 7.52
C ILE A 36 23.45 2.40 7.64
N GLN A 37 24.30 2.71 6.68
CA GLN A 37 25.05 3.97 6.66
C GLN A 37 24.41 4.98 5.72
N ASN A 38 24.52 6.25 6.07
CA ASN A 38 24.18 7.35 5.19
C ASN A 38 25.23 7.42 4.07
N TRP A 39 24.76 7.37 2.84
CA TRP A 39 25.64 7.40 1.66
C TRP A 39 26.37 8.74 1.46
N LYS A 40 25.84 9.85 2.03
CA LYS A 40 26.42 11.20 1.88
C LYS A 40 27.66 11.41 2.77
N ASP A 41 27.61 10.94 4.00
CA ASP A 41 28.64 11.26 5.02
C ASP A 41 29.19 10.02 5.76
N GLY A 42 28.71 8.82 5.46
CA GLY A 42 29.15 7.57 6.07
C GLY A 42 28.71 7.38 7.52
N THR A 43 27.91 8.28 8.09
CA THR A 43 27.36 8.12 9.44
C THR A 43 26.34 6.99 9.51
N ASP A 44 26.18 6.39 10.68
CA ASP A 44 25.19 5.33 10.87
C ASP A 44 23.77 5.92 10.92
N ALA A 45 22.98 5.67 9.88
CA ALA A 45 21.54 5.94 9.87
C ALA A 45 20.77 4.94 10.73
N PHE A 46 21.30 3.73 10.92
CA PHE A 46 20.80 2.71 11.83
C PHE A 46 21.94 1.77 12.23
N PHE A 47 22.00 1.43 13.53
CA PHE A 47 22.93 0.43 14.04
C PHE A 47 22.31 -0.33 15.20
N GLN A 48 22.28 -1.66 15.10
CA GLN A 48 21.93 -2.57 16.20
C GLN A 48 22.90 -3.74 16.23
N PRO A 49 23.75 -3.85 17.25
CA PRO A 49 24.75 -4.92 17.36
C PRO A 49 24.11 -6.24 17.77
N GLY A 50 24.74 -7.34 17.40
CA GLY A 50 24.49 -8.68 17.92
C GLY A 50 23.10 -9.24 17.63
N VAL A 51 22.45 -8.83 16.53
CA VAL A 51 21.15 -9.39 16.12
C VAL A 51 21.30 -10.83 15.65
N GLU A 52 20.33 -11.69 15.97
CA GLU A 52 20.34 -13.11 15.66
C GLU A 52 19.51 -13.42 14.41
N PHE A 53 20.16 -14.04 13.41
CA PHE A 53 19.56 -14.45 12.16
C PHE A 53 20.10 -15.78 11.67
N PRO A 54 19.37 -16.54 10.81
CA PRO A 54 19.94 -17.69 10.14
C PRO A 54 21.11 -17.27 9.22
N THR A 55 22.16 -18.10 9.16
CA THR A 55 23.33 -17.85 8.30
C THR A 55 22.98 -17.69 6.82
N THR A 56 21.86 -18.27 6.39
CA THR A 56 21.34 -18.19 5.01
C THR A 56 20.68 -16.86 4.66
N TRP A 57 20.35 -16.01 5.64
CA TRP A 57 19.77 -14.70 5.39
C TRP A 57 20.84 -13.70 5.00
N SER A 58 20.59 -12.93 3.94
CA SER A 58 21.53 -11.91 3.49
C SER A 58 21.69 -10.78 4.52
N VAL A 59 22.83 -10.11 4.49
CA VAL A 59 23.09 -8.91 5.31
C VAL A 59 22.03 -7.82 5.04
N ASN A 60 21.62 -7.65 3.79
CA ASN A 60 20.59 -6.69 3.44
C ASN A 60 19.23 -7.03 4.08
N ALA A 61 18.81 -8.30 4.03
CA ALA A 61 17.59 -8.75 4.68
C ALA A 61 17.65 -8.55 6.21
N THR A 62 18.80 -8.86 6.83
CA THR A 62 19.04 -8.61 8.24
C THR A 62 18.86 -7.13 8.60
N ASN A 63 19.50 -6.23 7.85
CA ASN A 63 19.45 -4.79 8.08
C ASN A 63 18.02 -4.26 7.97
N ILE A 64 17.28 -4.69 6.95
CA ILE A 64 15.89 -4.28 6.72
C ILE A 64 15.00 -4.76 7.87
N VAL A 65 15.09 -6.03 8.25
CA VAL A 65 14.24 -6.58 9.32
C VAL A 65 14.57 -5.93 10.66
N ALA A 66 15.85 -5.79 11.00
CA ALA A 66 16.26 -5.14 12.24
C ALA A 66 15.78 -3.68 12.29
N GLN A 67 15.96 -2.91 11.22
CA GLN A 67 15.56 -1.51 11.19
C GLN A 67 14.03 -1.33 11.18
N LYS A 68 13.31 -2.09 10.35
CA LYS A 68 11.91 -1.82 10.04
C LYS A 68 10.93 -2.63 10.87
N TYR A 69 11.26 -3.89 11.18
CA TYR A 69 10.29 -4.85 11.75
C TYR A 69 10.54 -5.23 13.21
N PHE A 70 11.75 -5.13 13.73
CA PHE A 70 11.98 -5.30 15.16
C PHE A 70 11.21 -4.26 15.96
N ARG A 71 10.52 -4.72 16.99
CA ARG A 71 9.70 -3.86 17.88
C ARG A 71 10.51 -3.49 19.13
N GLY A 72 9.97 -2.52 19.87
CA GLY A 72 10.67 -1.94 21.03
C GLY A 72 11.62 -0.80 20.65
N THR A 73 12.00 0.00 21.63
CA THR A 73 12.92 1.14 21.46
C THR A 73 14.36 0.63 21.39
N LEU A 74 15.11 1.08 20.39
CA LEU A 74 16.52 0.73 20.23
C LEU A 74 17.31 1.09 21.51
N GLY A 75 18.14 0.16 21.98
CA GLY A 75 18.95 0.32 23.21
C GLY A 75 18.21 0.04 24.52
N THR A 76 16.97 -0.48 24.48
CA THR A 76 16.23 -0.93 25.67
C THR A 76 16.05 -2.44 25.68
N ASP A 77 15.80 -3.02 26.86
CA ASP A 77 15.55 -4.47 27.04
C ASP A 77 14.29 -4.95 26.29
N GLY A 78 13.34 -4.08 26.03
CA GLY A 78 12.14 -4.38 25.26
C GLY A 78 12.34 -4.41 23.74
N ARG A 79 13.57 -4.15 23.26
CA ARG A 79 13.89 -4.19 21.83
C ARG A 79 14.08 -5.63 21.36
N GLU A 80 13.33 -6.03 20.33
CA GLU A 80 13.60 -7.30 19.62
C GLU A 80 15.02 -7.31 19.03
N TRP A 81 15.68 -8.44 19.12
CA TRP A 81 17.05 -8.62 18.65
C TRP A 81 17.24 -9.93 17.86
N SER A 82 16.24 -10.82 17.83
CA SER A 82 16.26 -12.08 17.10
C SER A 82 15.11 -12.16 16.11
N LEU A 83 15.38 -12.72 14.93
CA LEU A 83 14.35 -13.05 13.94
C LEU A 83 13.31 -14.02 14.51
N ARG A 84 13.71 -14.91 15.47
CA ARG A 84 12.78 -15.81 16.16
C ARG A 84 11.66 -15.04 16.84
N GLN A 85 11.98 -13.95 17.56
CA GLN A 85 11.00 -13.12 18.26
C GLN A 85 9.96 -12.52 17.32
N VAL A 86 10.39 -12.07 16.13
CA VAL A 86 9.48 -11.50 15.12
C VAL A 86 8.57 -12.58 14.54
N ILE A 87 9.13 -13.73 14.19
CA ILE A 87 8.36 -14.86 13.64
C ILE A 87 7.40 -15.41 14.70
N ASP A 88 7.86 -15.63 15.91
CA ASP A 88 7.04 -16.16 17.02
C ASP A 88 5.88 -15.22 17.31
N ARG A 89 6.13 -13.94 17.45
CA ARG A 89 5.10 -12.93 17.68
C ARG A 89 3.96 -13.02 16.68
N VAL A 90 4.28 -13.17 15.41
CA VAL A 90 3.28 -13.25 14.34
C VAL A 90 2.63 -14.63 14.29
N ALA A 91 3.43 -15.70 14.23
CA ALA A 91 2.92 -17.06 14.08
C ALA A 91 2.09 -17.52 15.27
N ASP A 92 2.55 -17.22 16.49
CA ASP A 92 1.82 -17.61 17.71
C ASP A 92 0.50 -16.84 17.81
N THR A 93 0.49 -15.52 17.54
CA THR A 93 -0.74 -14.73 17.56
C THR A 93 -1.78 -15.23 16.55
N ILE A 94 -1.36 -15.52 15.31
CA ILE A 94 -2.29 -16.05 14.29
C ILE A 94 -2.81 -17.43 14.69
N THR A 95 -1.95 -18.28 15.25
CA THR A 95 -2.37 -19.60 15.76
C THR A 95 -3.36 -19.46 16.90
N ASP A 96 -3.11 -18.57 17.86
CA ASP A 96 -4.00 -18.33 18.99
C ASP A 96 -5.38 -17.82 18.55
N TRP A 97 -5.43 -17.00 17.50
CA TRP A 97 -6.70 -16.62 16.88
C TRP A 97 -7.42 -17.83 16.28
N GLY A 98 -6.70 -18.69 15.59
CA GLY A 98 -7.26 -19.91 15.01
C GLY A 98 -7.81 -20.86 16.05
N VAL A 99 -7.12 -21.03 17.19
CA VAL A 99 -7.61 -21.82 18.33
C VAL A 99 -8.87 -21.20 18.92
N ARG A 100 -8.83 -19.90 19.22
CA ARG A 100 -9.96 -19.18 19.82
C ARG A 100 -11.22 -19.22 18.94
N ASP A 101 -11.04 -19.10 17.64
CA ASP A 101 -12.11 -18.99 16.66
C ASP A 101 -12.53 -20.35 16.07
N GLY A 102 -11.94 -21.47 16.58
CA GLY A 102 -12.33 -22.84 16.25
C GLY A 102 -11.90 -23.31 14.86
N TYR A 103 -10.81 -22.79 14.32
CA TYR A 103 -10.29 -23.21 13.01
C TYR A 103 -9.57 -24.55 13.04
N PHE A 104 -9.15 -25.02 14.19
CA PHE A 104 -8.43 -26.28 14.35
C PHE A 104 -9.28 -27.33 15.04
N THR A 105 -9.13 -28.59 14.64
CA THR A 105 -9.86 -29.73 15.23
C THR A 105 -9.35 -30.03 16.65
N ASP A 106 -8.03 -29.88 16.85
CA ASP A 106 -7.36 -30.19 18.11
C ASP A 106 -6.04 -29.39 18.23
N ASP A 107 -5.35 -29.59 19.36
CA ASP A 107 -4.07 -28.96 19.66
C ASP A 107 -2.95 -29.41 18.71
N GLU A 108 -3.02 -30.64 18.19
CA GLU A 108 -2.03 -31.16 17.24
C GLU A 108 -2.10 -30.45 15.90
N GLU A 109 -3.31 -30.19 15.38
CA GLU A 109 -3.52 -29.41 14.17
C GLU A 109 -3.04 -27.96 14.37
N ALA A 110 -3.35 -27.35 15.51
CA ALA A 110 -2.88 -26.01 15.85
C ALA A 110 -1.34 -25.92 15.92
N GLU A 111 -0.69 -26.93 16.53
CA GLU A 111 0.76 -27.03 16.57
C GLU A 111 1.35 -27.26 15.16
N ALA A 112 0.72 -28.10 14.35
CA ALA A 112 1.13 -28.32 12.97
C ALA A 112 1.11 -27.00 12.18
N PHE A 113 0.00 -26.24 12.25
CA PHE A 113 -0.10 -24.93 11.61
C PHE A 113 1.01 -23.97 12.06
N ARG A 114 1.20 -23.85 13.39
CA ARG A 114 2.24 -22.99 13.97
C ARG A 114 3.63 -23.33 13.46
N ASN A 115 3.99 -24.61 13.46
CA ASN A 115 5.32 -25.05 13.07
C ASN A 115 5.55 -24.95 11.56
N GLU A 116 4.55 -25.28 10.73
CA GLU A 116 4.61 -25.07 9.29
C GLU A 116 4.80 -23.58 8.93
N LEU A 117 4.05 -22.69 9.60
CA LEU A 117 4.18 -21.26 9.40
C LEU A 117 5.56 -20.74 9.79
N LYS A 118 6.10 -21.13 10.95
CA LYS A 118 7.45 -20.77 11.40
C LYS A 118 8.52 -21.26 10.42
N PHE A 119 8.38 -22.49 9.91
CA PHE A 119 9.29 -23.05 8.91
C PHE A 119 9.26 -22.23 7.61
N ILE A 120 8.07 -21.95 7.08
CA ILE A 120 7.89 -21.17 5.85
C ILE A 120 8.56 -19.80 5.98
N LEU A 121 8.40 -19.12 7.12
CA LEU A 121 8.92 -17.78 7.33
C LEU A 121 10.44 -17.77 7.54
N VAL A 122 10.99 -18.68 8.35
CA VAL A 122 12.44 -18.72 8.63
C VAL A 122 13.25 -19.11 7.39
N HIS A 123 12.70 -19.97 6.53
CA HIS A 123 13.30 -20.39 5.27
C HIS A 123 13.02 -19.44 4.09
N GLN A 124 12.38 -18.29 4.31
CA GLN A 124 12.03 -17.29 3.29
C GLN A 124 11.23 -17.88 2.10
N ARG A 125 10.43 -18.92 2.34
CA ARG A 125 9.55 -19.50 1.30
C ARG A 125 8.35 -18.62 1.02
N ALA A 126 7.90 -17.87 2.02
CA ALA A 126 6.92 -16.80 1.92
C ALA A 126 7.24 -15.70 2.94
N ALA A 127 6.68 -14.53 2.74
CA ALA A 127 6.72 -13.44 3.69
C ALA A 127 5.37 -12.74 3.72
N PHE A 128 4.94 -12.32 4.89
CA PHE A 128 3.81 -11.42 5.02
C PHE A 128 4.16 -10.02 4.52
N ASN A 129 3.15 -9.25 4.16
CA ASN A 129 3.33 -7.83 3.90
C ASN A 129 3.66 -7.05 5.18
N SER A 130 4.19 -5.85 5.02
CA SER A 130 4.71 -5.03 6.12
C SER A 130 3.74 -4.78 7.29
N PRO A 131 2.43 -4.51 7.10
CA PRO A 131 1.52 -4.30 8.23
C PRO A 131 1.42 -5.49 9.19
N VAL A 132 1.49 -6.71 8.70
CA VAL A 132 1.53 -7.91 9.57
C VAL A 132 2.74 -7.84 10.50
N TRP A 133 3.93 -7.61 9.96
CA TRP A 133 5.16 -7.49 10.74
C TRP A 133 5.16 -6.31 11.71
N PHE A 134 4.45 -5.22 11.37
CA PHE A 134 4.36 -4.03 12.23
C PHE A 134 3.40 -4.21 13.41
N ASN A 135 2.28 -4.91 13.21
CA ASN A 135 1.13 -4.81 14.09
C ASN A 135 0.83 -6.13 14.83
N ILE A 136 0.91 -7.28 14.13
CA ILE A 136 0.43 -8.53 14.68
C ILE A 136 1.27 -8.99 15.87
N GLY A 137 0.58 -9.30 16.98
CA GLY A 137 1.19 -9.71 18.24
C GLY A 137 1.92 -8.61 19.00
N VAL A 138 1.81 -7.33 18.58
CA VAL A 138 2.39 -6.20 19.29
C VAL A 138 1.39 -5.67 20.31
N PRO A 139 1.73 -5.68 21.62
CA PRO A 139 0.83 -5.20 22.67
C PRO A 139 0.45 -3.71 22.49
N GLY A 140 -0.83 -3.39 22.66
CA GLY A 140 -1.33 -2.02 22.61
C GLY A 140 -1.40 -1.39 21.21
N VAL A 141 -1.15 -2.17 20.16
CA VAL A 141 -1.26 -1.74 18.77
C VAL A 141 -2.48 -2.41 18.13
N PRO A 142 -3.29 -1.69 17.32
CA PRO A 142 -4.34 -2.33 16.54
C PRO A 142 -3.79 -3.45 15.66
N GLN A 143 -4.44 -4.61 15.69
CA GLN A 143 -3.99 -5.82 14.99
C GLN A 143 -4.37 -5.77 13.50
N GLN A 144 -3.75 -4.89 12.73
CA GLN A 144 -4.03 -4.73 11.31
C GLN A 144 -3.16 -5.68 10.48
N ALA A 145 -3.82 -6.60 9.77
CA ALA A 145 -3.15 -7.62 8.96
C ALA A 145 -3.17 -7.33 7.45
N SER A 146 -4.04 -6.42 6.99
CA SER A 146 -4.16 -6.07 5.56
C SER A 146 -3.20 -4.96 5.17
N ALA A 147 -2.51 -5.14 4.03
CA ALA A 147 -1.58 -4.14 3.51
C ALA A 147 -2.26 -3.02 2.73
N CYS A 148 -3.35 -3.35 2.04
CA CYS A 148 -4.02 -2.42 1.13
C CYS A 148 -5.53 -2.49 1.29
N PHE A 149 -6.16 -1.32 1.19
CA PHE A 149 -7.61 -1.16 1.22
C PHE A 149 -8.07 -0.44 -0.03
N ILE A 150 -9.19 -0.88 -0.59
CA ILE A 150 -9.87 -0.17 -1.67
C ILE A 150 -11.00 0.63 -1.04
N LEU A 151 -11.02 1.92 -1.31
CA LEU A 151 -12.03 2.86 -0.82
C LEU A 151 -12.95 3.28 -1.96
N ALA A 152 -14.15 3.69 -1.61
CA ALA A 152 -15.10 4.36 -2.49
C ALA A 152 -15.38 5.77 -1.99
N VAL A 153 -15.73 6.67 -2.92
CA VAL A 153 -16.12 8.05 -2.60
C VAL A 153 -17.45 8.37 -3.26
N GLU A 154 -18.33 8.98 -2.48
CA GLU A 154 -19.55 9.58 -3.01
C GLU A 154 -19.29 11.04 -3.41
N ASP A 155 -20.00 11.51 -4.45
CA ASP A 155 -19.92 12.90 -4.93
C ASP A 155 -20.71 13.85 -4.03
N THR A 156 -20.35 13.86 -2.75
CA THR A 156 -20.88 14.76 -1.71
C THR A 156 -19.73 15.27 -0.83
N MET A 157 -19.89 16.44 -0.18
CA MET A 157 -18.86 16.94 0.71
C MET A 157 -18.59 15.97 1.87
N ASP A 158 -19.65 15.37 2.44
CA ASP A 158 -19.51 14.41 3.53
C ASP A 158 -18.75 13.15 3.06
N GLY A 159 -19.04 12.63 1.87
CA GLY A 159 -18.32 11.51 1.28
C GLY A 159 -16.84 11.83 1.04
N ILE A 160 -16.54 13.00 0.51
CA ILE A 160 -15.16 13.44 0.25
C ILE A 160 -14.38 13.63 1.56
N LEU A 161 -14.97 14.24 2.60
CA LEU A 161 -14.33 14.40 3.90
C LEU A 161 -14.18 13.05 4.63
N ASN A 162 -15.14 12.13 4.48
CA ASN A 162 -15.03 10.79 5.02
C ASN A 162 -13.89 10.01 4.36
N TRP A 163 -13.71 10.13 3.04
CA TRP A 163 -12.55 9.57 2.35
C TRP A 163 -11.23 9.98 3.02
N TYR A 164 -11.01 11.28 3.30
CA TYR A 164 -9.78 11.75 3.98
C TYR A 164 -9.60 11.12 5.36
N ARG A 165 -10.70 10.96 6.10
CA ARG A 165 -10.70 10.34 7.43
C ARG A 165 -10.32 8.84 7.35
N GLU A 166 -10.91 8.11 6.44
CA GLU A 166 -10.65 6.67 6.26
C GLU A 166 -9.20 6.41 5.85
N GLU A 167 -8.69 7.16 4.89
CA GLU A 167 -7.28 7.09 4.51
C GLU A 167 -6.36 7.36 5.71
N GLY A 168 -6.67 8.37 6.50
CA GLY A 168 -5.89 8.72 7.69
C GLY A 168 -5.78 7.57 8.68
N VAL A 169 -6.88 6.87 8.94
CA VAL A 169 -6.90 5.69 9.83
C VAL A 169 -6.07 4.54 9.25
N ILE A 170 -6.22 4.27 7.94
CA ILE A 170 -5.49 3.21 7.24
C ILE A 170 -3.98 3.48 7.27
N PHE A 171 -3.56 4.70 6.95
CA PHE A 171 -2.15 5.09 6.96
C PHE A 171 -1.54 5.02 8.36
N LYS A 172 -2.29 5.38 9.39
CA LYS A 172 -1.83 5.26 10.78
C LYS A 172 -1.47 3.82 11.15
N GLY A 173 -2.22 2.84 10.63
CA GLY A 173 -1.95 1.41 10.79
C GLY A 173 -0.80 0.87 9.92
N GLY A 174 -0.21 1.69 9.04
CA GLY A 174 0.89 1.29 8.16
C GLY A 174 0.45 0.66 6.84
N SER A 175 -0.83 0.68 6.52
CA SER A 175 -1.39 0.14 5.29
C SER A 175 -1.53 1.20 4.21
N GLY A 176 -1.76 0.77 2.98
CA GLY A 176 -2.04 1.61 1.83
C GLY A 176 -3.53 1.68 1.50
N ALA A 177 -3.93 2.72 0.78
CA ALA A 177 -5.29 2.89 0.29
C ALA A 177 -5.29 3.19 -1.22
N GLY A 178 -6.26 2.61 -1.93
CA GLY A 178 -6.53 2.89 -3.34
C GLY A 178 -7.95 3.39 -3.53
N ILE A 179 -8.14 4.37 -4.39
CA ILE A 179 -9.45 4.96 -4.66
C ILE A 179 -9.60 5.37 -6.12
N ASN A 180 -10.77 5.14 -6.69
CA ASN A 180 -11.16 5.68 -7.98
C ASN A 180 -12.03 6.92 -7.76
N LEU A 181 -11.58 8.06 -8.26
CA LEU A 181 -12.26 9.35 -8.10
C LEU A 181 -13.24 9.67 -9.23
N SER A 182 -13.45 8.77 -10.18
CA SER A 182 -14.29 9.03 -11.37
C SER A 182 -15.77 9.26 -11.05
N ASN A 183 -16.22 8.92 -9.85
CA ASN A 183 -17.56 9.23 -9.39
C ASN A 183 -17.74 10.70 -8.96
N ILE A 184 -16.66 11.41 -8.68
CA ILE A 184 -16.71 12.84 -8.35
C ILE A 184 -16.92 13.62 -9.64
N ARG A 185 -17.94 14.49 -9.67
CA ARG A 185 -18.22 15.36 -10.83
C ARG A 185 -17.00 16.20 -11.19
N SER A 186 -16.85 16.47 -12.46
CA SER A 186 -15.73 17.22 -13.01
C SER A 186 -15.78 18.71 -12.69
N SER A 187 -14.64 19.38 -12.83
CA SER A 187 -14.50 20.82 -12.65
C SER A 187 -15.33 21.67 -13.64
N VAL A 188 -15.81 21.08 -14.72
CA VAL A 188 -16.64 21.77 -15.72
C VAL A 188 -18.14 21.59 -15.49
N GLU A 189 -18.54 20.68 -14.58
CA GLU A 189 -19.95 20.43 -14.28
C GLU A 189 -20.54 21.46 -13.32
N GLY A 190 -21.77 21.89 -13.62
CA GLY A 190 -22.48 22.92 -12.87
C GLY A 190 -22.97 22.47 -11.48
N LEU A 191 -23.02 23.39 -10.56
CA LEU A 191 -23.62 23.20 -9.22
C LEU A 191 -25.07 23.71 -9.20
N LYS A 192 -25.94 23.04 -8.40
CA LYS A 192 -27.35 23.47 -8.25
C LYS A 192 -27.53 24.91 -7.78
N GLY A 193 -26.56 25.45 -7.04
CA GLY A 193 -26.56 26.82 -6.53
C GLY A 193 -25.89 27.84 -7.45
N GLY A 194 -25.48 27.44 -8.67
CA GLY A 194 -24.68 28.26 -9.58
C GLY A 194 -23.17 28.03 -9.40
N GLY A 195 -22.40 28.36 -10.47
CA GLY A 195 -20.96 28.08 -10.54
C GLY A 195 -20.64 26.63 -10.94
N THR A 196 -19.35 26.30 -10.92
CA THR A 196 -18.83 24.96 -11.29
C THR A 196 -18.26 24.22 -10.09
N ALA A 197 -18.16 22.89 -10.19
CA ALA A 197 -17.56 22.03 -9.18
C ALA A 197 -16.04 22.23 -9.10
N SER A 198 -15.43 21.73 -8.02
CA SER A 198 -13.97 21.80 -7.85
C SER A 198 -13.22 20.71 -8.61
N GLY A 199 -13.90 19.62 -8.93
CA GLY A 199 -13.32 18.45 -9.60
C GLY A 199 -12.43 17.56 -8.72
N PRO A 200 -12.20 16.31 -9.14
CA PRO A 200 -11.43 15.34 -8.37
C PRO A 200 -9.98 15.76 -8.13
N VAL A 201 -9.32 16.41 -9.09
CA VAL A 201 -7.91 16.83 -8.98
C VAL A 201 -7.73 17.88 -7.87
N SER A 202 -8.70 18.76 -7.69
CA SER A 202 -8.70 19.72 -6.57
C SER A 202 -8.78 19.02 -5.21
N PHE A 203 -9.68 18.05 -5.06
CA PHE A 203 -9.82 17.30 -3.80
C PHE A 203 -8.62 16.40 -3.51
N MET A 204 -7.92 15.91 -4.53
CA MET A 204 -6.66 15.20 -4.37
C MET A 204 -5.60 15.98 -3.59
N ARG A 205 -5.56 17.30 -3.71
CA ARG A 205 -4.60 18.15 -2.96
C ARG A 205 -4.79 18.03 -1.46
N GLY A 206 -6.04 18.10 -1.00
CA GLY A 206 -6.37 17.95 0.42
C GLY A 206 -6.02 16.56 0.95
N ALA A 207 -6.36 15.52 0.20
CA ALA A 207 -6.05 14.15 0.54
C ALA A 207 -4.53 13.88 0.54
N ASP A 208 -3.78 14.43 -0.40
CA ASP A 208 -2.33 14.29 -0.48
C ASP A 208 -1.62 15.00 0.68
N ALA A 209 -2.03 16.21 0.99
CA ALA A 209 -1.51 16.98 2.13
C ALA A 209 -1.78 16.26 3.46
N SER A 210 -3.00 15.72 3.65
CA SER A 210 -3.34 14.90 4.83
C SER A 210 -2.44 13.67 4.93
N ALA A 211 -2.25 12.93 3.82
CA ALA A 211 -1.41 11.74 3.77
C ALA A 211 0.05 12.05 4.15
N GLY A 212 0.60 13.18 3.67
CA GLY A 212 1.95 13.63 3.95
C GLY A 212 2.23 13.92 5.43
N THR A 213 1.20 14.23 6.22
CA THR A 213 1.34 14.54 7.66
C THR A 213 1.31 13.30 8.55
N ILE A 214 0.86 12.16 8.04
CA ILE A 214 0.64 10.95 8.84
C ILE A 214 1.86 10.04 8.80
N LYS A 215 2.51 9.86 9.96
CA LYS A 215 3.59 8.90 10.15
C LYS A 215 3.03 7.52 10.52
N SER A 216 3.20 6.55 9.65
CA SER A 216 2.79 5.16 9.80
C SER A 216 3.46 4.48 10.99
N GLY A 217 2.67 3.95 11.93
CA GLY A 217 3.18 3.07 12.99
C GLY A 217 4.33 3.63 13.83
N GLY A 218 4.51 4.96 13.87
CA GLY A 218 5.61 5.60 14.58
C GLY A 218 6.99 5.46 13.88
N LYS A 219 7.03 4.91 12.67
CA LYS A 219 8.24 4.76 11.86
C LYS A 219 8.15 5.59 10.58
N THR A 220 9.27 5.78 9.90
CA THR A 220 9.45 6.62 8.71
C THR A 220 8.83 6.03 7.42
N ARG A 221 7.70 5.34 7.47
CA ARG A 221 7.02 4.89 6.28
C ARG A 221 6.07 6.00 5.81
N ARG A 222 6.22 6.43 4.56
CA ARG A 222 5.26 7.33 3.91
C ARG A 222 3.94 6.61 3.67
N ALA A 223 2.85 7.37 3.63
CA ALA A 223 1.56 6.87 3.18
C ALA A 223 1.70 6.22 1.80
N ALA A 224 1.10 5.05 1.62
CA ALA A 224 1.06 4.37 0.33
C ALA A 224 -0.35 4.57 -0.24
N LYS A 225 -0.45 5.39 -1.29
CA LYS A 225 -1.72 5.80 -1.87
C LYS A 225 -1.73 5.57 -3.38
N MET A 226 -2.84 5.05 -3.89
CA MET A 226 -3.13 4.98 -5.33
C MET A 226 -4.40 5.78 -5.61
N VAL A 227 -4.32 6.69 -6.55
CA VAL A 227 -5.47 7.46 -7.06
C VAL A 227 -5.70 7.12 -8.52
N ILE A 228 -6.95 6.84 -8.85
CA ILE A 228 -7.36 6.41 -10.18
C ILE A 228 -8.37 7.40 -10.74
N LEU A 229 -8.25 7.69 -12.05
CA LEU A 229 -9.27 8.38 -12.82
C LEU A 229 -9.49 7.67 -14.15
N ASN A 230 -10.76 7.52 -14.55
CA ASN A 230 -11.11 6.89 -15.81
C ASN A 230 -10.73 7.78 -17.01
N ALA A 231 -10.39 7.14 -18.13
CA ALA A 231 -9.98 7.84 -19.36
C ALA A 231 -11.10 8.67 -20.03
N ASP A 232 -12.35 8.44 -19.66
CA ASP A 232 -13.51 9.20 -20.16
C ASP A 232 -13.95 10.35 -19.24
N HIS A 233 -13.29 10.52 -18.10
CA HIS A 233 -13.61 11.62 -17.17
C HIS A 233 -13.18 12.98 -17.75
N PRO A 234 -14.00 14.06 -17.64
CA PRO A 234 -13.65 15.36 -18.20
C PRO A 234 -12.34 15.96 -17.70
N ASP A 235 -11.96 15.71 -16.43
CA ASP A 235 -10.73 16.22 -15.84
C ASP A 235 -9.50 15.30 -16.08
N VAL A 236 -9.60 14.29 -16.95
CA VAL A 236 -8.51 13.33 -17.16
C VAL A 236 -7.22 13.98 -17.65
N GLU A 237 -7.32 15.02 -18.47
CA GLU A 237 -6.12 15.73 -18.98
C GLU A 237 -5.41 16.48 -17.85
N GLU A 238 -6.14 17.14 -16.96
CA GLU A 238 -5.56 17.78 -15.75
C GLU A 238 -4.93 16.73 -14.84
N PHE A 239 -5.60 15.60 -14.63
CA PHE A 239 -5.09 14.48 -13.83
C PHE A 239 -3.78 13.90 -14.39
N ILE A 240 -3.67 13.73 -15.72
CA ILE A 240 -2.46 13.24 -16.39
C ILE A 240 -1.26 14.15 -16.09
N TRP A 241 -1.47 15.46 -16.17
CA TRP A 241 -0.37 16.42 -16.07
C TRP A 241 -0.08 16.94 -14.66
N CYS A 242 -0.95 16.69 -13.68
CA CYS A 242 -0.85 17.31 -12.36
C CYS A 242 0.50 17.05 -11.68
N LYS A 243 1.02 15.82 -11.73
CA LYS A 243 2.33 15.49 -11.13
C LYS A 243 3.50 16.00 -11.96
N THR A 244 3.41 15.95 -13.28
CA THR A 244 4.45 16.50 -14.17
C THR A 244 4.67 17.98 -13.93
N ILE A 245 3.59 18.75 -13.75
CA ILE A 245 3.66 20.18 -13.44
C ILE A 245 4.36 20.41 -12.09
N GLU A 246 4.04 19.62 -11.08
CA GLU A 246 4.67 19.72 -9.76
C GLU A 246 6.16 19.31 -9.80
N GLU A 247 6.52 18.31 -10.57
CA GLU A 247 7.91 17.90 -10.78
C GLU A 247 8.73 19.00 -11.47
N ARG A 248 8.16 19.70 -12.45
CA ARG A 248 8.78 20.87 -13.08
C ARG A 248 9.02 22.00 -12.08
N LYS A 249 8.04 22.25 -11.17
CA LYS A 249 8.22 23.21 -10.07
C LYS A 249 9.32 22.78 -9.12
N ALA A 250 9.37 21.50 -8.73
CA ALA A 250 10.42 20.97 -7.85
C ALA A 250 11.82 21.20 -8.44
N ARG A 251 11.99 20.94 -9.75
CA ARG A 251 13.27 21.21 -10.45
C ARG A 251 13.62 22.69 -10.44
N ALA A 252 12.68 23.57 -10.72
CA ALA A 252 12.92 25.00 -10.70
C ALA A 252 13.26 25.53 -9.30
N LEU A 253 12.60 25.04 -8.26
CA LEU A 253 12.90 25.39 -6.87
C LEU A 253 14.26 24.86 -6.44
N ARG A 254 14.63 23.65 -6.81
CA ARG A 254 15.97 23.10 -6.55
C ARG A 254 17.05 23.97 -7.21
N ASP A 255 16.85 24.36 -8.46
CA ASP A 255 17.80 25.20 -9.19
C ASP A 255 17.90 26.61 -8.57
N ALA A 256 16.84 27.07 -7.88
CA ALA A 256 16.84 28.29 -7.07
C ALA A 256 17.44 28.11 -5.65
N GLY A 257 17.90 26.91 -5.28
CA GLY A 257 18.60 26.63 -4.04
C GLY A 257 17.73 26.12 -2.87
N PHE A 258 16.45 25.77 -3.12
CA PHE A 258 15.61 25.10 -2.13
C PHE A 258 15.97 23.62 -1.95
N ASP A 259 15.80 23.11 -0.73
CA ASP A 259 16.04 21.69 -0.41
C ASP A 259 14.86 20.83 -0.86
N MET A 260 14.93 20.37 -2.12
CA MET A 260 13.90 19.56 -2.77
C MET A 260 14.22 18.06 -2.74
N ASP A 261 15.17 17.61 -1.93
CA ASP A 261 15.40 16.19 -1.67
C ASP A 261 14.11 15.56 -1.11
N LEU A 262 13.95 14.26 -1.26
CA LEU A 262 12.71 13.53 -0.92
C LEU A 262 12.22 13.79 0.53
N ASP A 263 13.16 13.96 1.48
CA ASP A 263 12.90 14.32 2.88
C ASP A 263 13.42 15.74 3.20
N GLY A 264 13.67 16.56 2.18
CA GLY A 264 14.14 17.93 2.30
C GLY A 264 13.11 18.84 2.98
N LYS A 265 13.62 19.85 3.68
CA LYS A 265 12.77 20.77 4.47
C LYS A 265 11.76 21.55 3.64
N ASP A 266 12.04 21.76 2.34
CA ASP A 266 11.19 22.54 1.43
C ASP A 266 10.30 21.65 0.54
N SER A 267 10.48 20.33 0.57
CA SER A 267 9.78 19.36 -0.30
C SER A 267 8.26 19.33 -0.09
N HIS A 268 7.77 19.73 1.08
CA HIS A 268 6.34 19.80 1.40
C HIS A 268 5.54 20.84 0.59
N SER A 269 6.22 21.77 -0.11
CA SER A 269 5.60 22.75 -1.00
C SER A 269 5.14 22.16 -2.34
N ILE A 270 5.59 20.96 -2.69
CA ILE A 270 5.21 20.23 -3.91
C ILE A 270 4.03 19.30 -3.61
N GLN A 271 2.99 19.38 -4.45
CA GLN A 271 1.75 18.63 -4.29
C GLN A 271 1.83 17.24 -4.95
N TYR A 272 0.88 16.37 -4.62
CA TYR A 272 0.69 15.02 -5.19
C TYR A 272 1.89 14.06 -5.02
N GLN A 273 2.73 14.27 -3.99
CA GLN A 273 3.94 13.47 -3.78
C GLN A 273 3.69 12.17 -2.98
N ASN A 274 2.54 12.04 -2.34
CA ASN A 274 2.20 10.90 -1.49
C ASN A 274 1.33 9.86 -2.21
N ALA A 275 0.92 10.14 -3.45
CA ALA A 275 0.08 9.28 -4.25
C ALA A 275 0.79 8.83 -5.53
N ASN A 276 0.55 7.58 -5.95
CA ASN A 276 0.74 7.13 -7.32
C ASN A 276 -0.59 7.35 -8.06
N ASN A 277 -0.53 7.91 -9.26
CA ASN A 277 -1.69 8.14 -10.10
C ASN A 277 -1.78 7.09 -11.19
N SER A 278 -2.99 6.64 -11.54
CA SER A 278 -3.22 5.76 -12.68
C SER A 278 -4.46 6.17 -13.47
N VAL A 279 -4.36 6.17 -14.79
CA VAL A 279 -5.51 6.30 -15.67
C VAL A 279 -6.10 4.91 -15.90
N ARG A 280 -7.40 4.76 -15.64
CA ARG A 280 -8.13 3.51 -15.89
C ARG A 280 -8.73 3.52 -17.29
N VAL A 281 -8.38 2.53 -18.09
CA VAL A 281 -8.74 2.40 -19.51
C VAL A 281 -9.52 1.12 -19.76
N THR A 282 -10.53 1.18 -20.63
CA THR A 282 -11.29 0.02 -21.09
C THR A 282 -10.72 -0.55 -22.37
N ASP A 283 -11.12 -1.77 -22.73
CA ASP A 283 -10.80 -2.36 -24.04
C ASP A 283 -11.28 -1.46 -25.20
N GLU A 284 -12.42 -0.77 -25.02
CA GLU A 284 -12.97 0.17 -26.02
C GLU A 284 -12.04 1.37 -26.23
N PHE A 285 -11.50 1.94 -25.15
CA PHE A 285 -10.51 3.02 -25.27
C PHE A 285 -9.25 2.53 -26.00
N MET A 286 -8.74 1.37 -25.62
CA MET A 286 -7.55 0.79 -26.24
C MET A 286 -7.77 0.50 -27.74
N GLN A 287 -8.95 -0.01 -28.09
CA GLN A 287 -9.31 -0.21 -29.50
C GLN A 287 -9.44 1.13 -30.26
N ALA A 288 -10.00 2.16 -29.61
CA ALA A 288 -10.05 3.50 -30.19
C ALA A 288 -8.65 4.08 -30.44
N VAL A 289 -7.68 3.80 -29.56
CA VAL A 289 -6.27 4.17 -29.76
C VAL A 289 -5.67 3.45 -30.95
N VAL A 290 -5.90 2.14 -31.11
CA VAL A 290 -5.39 1.35 -32.24
C VAL A 290 -5.96 1.86 -33.55
N ASP A 291 -7.26 2.08 -33.59
CA ASP A 291 -8.01 2.51 -34.79
C ASP A 291 -7.91 4.02 -35.08
N ASP A 292 -7.25 4.76 -34.18
CA ASP A 292 -7.18 6.22 -34.20
C ASP A 292 -8.56 6.90 -34.30
N LYS A 293 -9.49 6.46 -33.43
CA LYS A 293 -10.85 6.99 -33.35
C LYS A 293 -10.97 8.17 -32.40
N GLU A 294 -12.10 8.84 -32.46
CA GLU A 294 -12.51 9.83 -31.47
C GLU A 294 -12.85 9.15 -30.13
N TRP A 295 -12.57 9.87 -29.05
CA TRP A 295 -12.90 9.49 -27.68
C TRP A 295 -13.61 10.65 -26.98
N ALA A 296 -14.77 10.39 -26.41
CA ALA A 296 -15.58 11.38 -25.72
C ALA A 296 -15.29 11.38 -24.23
N LEU A 297 -14.97 12.55 -23.67
CA LEU A 297 -15.00 12.80 -22.23
C LEU A 297 -16.44 13.15 -21.84
N ARG A 298 -16.94 12.53 -20.75
CA ARG A 298 -18.36 12.56 -20.41
C ARG A 298 -18.60 13.11 -19.01
N GLU A 299 -19.63 13.95 -18.87
CA GLU A 299 -20.11 14.38 -17.55
C GLU A 299 -20.45 13.17 -16.66
N VAL A 300 -20.02 13.24 -15.40
CA VAL A 300 -20.28 12.18 -14.43
C VAL A 300 -21.76 12.02 -14.11
N LYS A 301 -22.50 13.14 -14.08
CA LYS A 301 -23.93 13.14 -13.70
C LYS A 301 -24.87 12.75 -14.83
N THR A 302 -24.60 13.14 -16.03
CA THR A 302 -25.51 12.95 -17.17
C THR A 302 -25.04 11.89 -18.15
N GLY A 303 -23.73 11.60 -18.19
CA GLY A 303 -23.11 10.77 -19.22
C GLY A 303 -22.94 11.46 -20.57
N GLU A 304 -23.37 12.73 -20.69
CA GLU A 304 -23.29 13.47 -21.94
C GLU A 304 -21.84 13.86 -22.27
N PRO A 305 -21.47 13.82 -23.55
CA PRO A 305 -20.12 14.22 -23.96
C PRO A 305 -19.94 15.73 -23.81
N VAL A 306 -18.88 16.15 -23.13
CA VAL A 306 -18.48 17.56 -22.96
C VAL A 306 -17.30 17.94 -23.84
N LYS A 307 -16.47 16.97 -24.19
CA LYS A 307 -15.30 17.16 -25.05
C LYS A 307 -15.03 15.89 -25.82
N THR A 308 -14.64 16.02 -27.06
CA THR A 308 -14.17 14.90 -27.89
C THR A 308 -12.75 15.19 -28.37
N LEU A 309 -11.88 14.19 -28.27
CA LEU A 309 -10.49 14.26 -28.75
C LEU A 309 -10.10 12.92 -29.40
N ARG A 310 -8.96 12.87 -30.06
CA ARG A 310 -8.45 11.61 -30.63
C ARG A 310 -7.94 10.71 -29.48
N ALA A 311 -8.37 9.46 -29.44
CA ALA A 311 -7.92 8.51 -28.44
C ALA A 311 -6.39 8.37 -28.41
N ARG A 312 -5.77 8.40 -29.59
CA ARG A 312 -4.30 8.38 -29.74
C ARG A 312 -3.61 9.61 -29.15
N GLU A 313 -4.25 10.78 -29.22
CA GLU A 313 -3.75 12.00 -28.60
C GLU A 313 -3.77 11.88 -27.06
N LEU A 314 -4.87 11.39 -26.50
CA LEU A 314 -4.96 11.16 -25.04
C LEU A 314 -3.91 10.14 -24.58
N MET A 315 -3.75 9.04 -25.32
CA MET A 315 -2.73 8.04 -25.03
C MET A 315 -1.32 8.61 -25.09
N ARG A 316 -1.04 9.51 -26.04
CA ARG A 316 0.25 10.20 -26.11
C ARG A 316 0.48 11.07 -24.88
N LYS A 317 -0.51 11.84 -24.44
CA LYS A 317 -0.40 12.67 -23.22
C LYS A 317 -0.09 11.82 -21.99
N ILE A 318 -0.75 10.67 -21.84
CA ILE A 318 -0.42 9.70 -20.77
C ILE A 318 1.05 9.28 -20.87
N SER A 319 1.48 8.86 -22.06
CA SER A 319 2.86 8.36 -22.27
C SER A 319 3.93 9.42 -22.01
N GLU A 320 3.68 10.66 -22.47
CA GLU A 320 4.60 11.79 -22.27
C GLU A 320 4.73 12.15 -20.78
N ALA A 321 3.63 12.23 -20.04
CA ALA A 321 3.65 12.48 -18.61
C ALA A 321 4.36 11.36 -17.84
N THR A 322 4.06 10.09 -18.17
CA THR A 322 4.71 8.92 -17.57
C THR A 322 6.21 8.92 -17.84
N TRP A 323 6.63 9.25 -19.04
CA TRP A 323 8.05 9.35 -19.38
C TRP A 323 8.77 10.44 -18.56
N GLU A 324 8.11 11.57 -18.33
CA GLU A 324 8.72 12.72 -17.65
C GLU A 324 8.83 12.54 -16.12
N CYS A 325 7.83 11.92 -15.47
CA CYS A 325 7.79 11.84 -14.00
C CYS A 325 7.36 10.48 -13.42
N ALA A 326 7.31 9.42 -14.25
CA ALA A 326 6.87 8.07 -13.90
C ALA A 326 5.39 7.92 -13.50
N ASP A 327 4.59 8.97 -13.64
CA ASP A 327 3.14 9.00 -13.41
C ASP A 327 2.43 9.75 -14.58
N PRO A 328 1.18 9.37 -14.91
CA PRO A 328 0.38 8.30 -14.33
C PRO A 328 0.76 6.91 -14.85
N GLY A 329 0.50 5.88 -14.06
CA GLY A 329 0.43 4.51 -14.55
C GLY A 329 -0.87 4.27 -15.33
N MET A 330 -1.07 3.02 -15.78
CA MET A 330 -2.28 2.62 -16.51
C MET A 330 -2.87 1.36 -15.91
N GLN A 331 -4.21 1.32 -15.79
CA GLN A 331 -4.95 0.15 -15.35
C GLN A 331 -5.96 -0.28 -16.42
N PHE A 332 -5.96 -1.55 -16.76
CA PHE A 332 -6.81 -2.14 -17.79
C PHE A 332 -8.12 -2.66 -17.17
N ASP A 333 -9.13 -1.80 -17.09
CA ASP A 333 -10.39 -2.04 -16.40
C ASP A 333 -11.08 -3.34 -16.82
N THR A 334 -11.28 -3.55 -18.11
CA THR A 334 -11.97 -4.72 -18.64
C THR A 334 -11.27 -6.02 -18.25
N THR A 335 -9.95 -6.08 -18.35
CA THR A 335 -9.15 -7.25 -17.98
C THR A 335 -9.15 -7.48 -16.47
N ILE A 336 -8.96 -6.42 -15.67
CA ILE A 336 -9.00 -6.52 -14.20
C ILE A 336 -10.33 -7.10 -13.74
N ASN A 337 -11.45 -6.58 -14.26
CA ASN A 337 -12.78 -7.06 -13.86
C ASN A 337 -13.11 -8.48 -14.33
N LYS A 338 -12.54 -8.95 -15.44
CA LYS A 338 -12.63 -10.36 -15.85
C LYS A 338 -11.94 -11.33 -14.89
N TRP A 339 -10.88 -10.87 -14.22
CA TRP A 339 -10.09 -11.66 -13.27
C TRP A 339 -10.49 -11.43 -11.81
N HIS A 340 -11.33 -10.46 -11.54
CA HIS A 340 -11.73 -10.08 -10.21
C HIS A 340 -12.51 -11.21 -9.52
N THR A 341 -12.07 -11.64 -8.34
CA THR A 341 -12.67 -12.76 -7.60
C THR A 341 -13.88 -12.37 -6.74
N SER A 342 -14.16 -11.07 -6.61
CA SER A 342 -15.28 -10.50 -5.84
C SER A 342 -16.04 -9.47 -6.69
N PRO A 343 -16.67 -9.87 -7.82
CA PRO A 343 -17.22 -8.93 -8.80
C PRO A 343 -18.47 -8.16 -8.33
N ASN A 344 -19.06 -8.58 -7.21
CA ASN A 344 -20.31 -8.01 -6.68
C ASN A 344 -20.09 -7.17 -5.41
N THR A 345 -18.88 -6.75 -5.14
CA THR A 345 -18.54 -5.90 -3.98
C THR A 345 -18.30 -4.46 -4.38
#